data_62f2a5491c51f6b91f363d76c152df43
#
_entry.id   62f2a5491c51f6b91f363d76c152df43
#
_cell.length_a   1.000
_cell.length_b   1.000
_cell.length_c   1.000
_cell.angle_alpha   90.00
_cell.angle_beta   90.00
_cell.angle_gamma   90.00
#
_symmetry.space_group_name_H-M   'P 1'
#
loop_
_entity.id
_entity.type
_entity.pdbx_description
1 polymer ?
#
loop_
_entity_poly.entity_id
_entity_poly.type
_entity_poly.pdbx_seq_one_letter_code
_entity_poly.pdbx_strand_id
1 'polypeptide(L)'
;MGRKKKIIEEVEFTPSKYQINIFEQMQHGVGNIVIEAAAGSGKTSTLIKALKLIPSDKKILFCAFNKDIVKELQKKIGKVENVDIRTVHSLGYLMVQRNLGTSQLAINENKYRAHILNNLKYYTDLNLWSLGKVQYLKYIDNICKLIDFCRYNLADTEKQALELVYRHDIDLIGDEINIALEVMKWGMENTDEVDYTDMVWLPNILYMKPLGLQYDFIFGDEAQDFSIAQRELLLKCQKMGSRYIFAGDKNQSIN
;
A
#
# COMPACT_ATOMS: atom_id res chain seq x y z
N MET A 1 25.42 42.15 17.96
CA MET A 1 26.05 40.88 17.62
C MET A 1 25.22 40.19 16.51
N GLY A 2 25.72 40.32 15.28
CA GLY A 2 25.02 39.76 14.09
C GLY A 2 25.21 38.25 14.00
N ARG A 3 24.09 37.50 13.95
CA ARG A 3 24.12 36.06 13.61
C ARG A 3 24.59 35.91 12.17
N LYS A 4 25.79 35.36 11.97
CA LYS A 4 26.27 34.93 10.65
C LYS A 4 25.31 33.84 10.14
N LYS A 5 24.60 34.12 9.04
CA LYS A 5 23.93 33.09 8.24
C LYS A 5 25.01 32.11 7.77
N LYS A 6 24.92 30.85 8.22
CA LYS A 6 25.69 29.76 7.61
C LYS A 6 25.21 29.65 6.16
N ILE A 7 26.04 30.04 5.22
CA ILE A 7 25.87 29.68 3.80
C ILE A 7 26.12 28.16 3.76
N ILE A 8 25.07 27.39 3.60
CA ILE A 8 25.19 25.96 3.26
C ILE A 8 25.53 25.98 1.78
N GLU A 9 26.81 25.72 1.45
CA GLU A 9 27.21 25.44 0.08
C GLU A 9 26.37 24.25 -0.40
N GLU A 10 25.53 24.47 -1.41
CA GLU A 10 24.87 23.38 -2.12
C GLU A 10 25.98 22.53 -2.74
N VAL A 11 26.19 21.35 -2.17
CA VAL A 11 27.11 20.35 -2.74
C VAL A 11 26.59 20.03 -4.14
N GLU A 12 27.37 20.39 -5.15
CA GLU A 12 27.04 20.16 -6.55
C GLU A 12 26.82 18.66 -6.77
N PHE A 13 25.60 18.28 -7.11
CA PHE A 13 25.24 16.89 -7.28
C PHE A 13 25.84 16.33 -8.57
N THR A 14 26.81 15.44 -8.44
CA THR A 14 27.39 14.69 -9.56
C THR A 14 26.74 13.31 -9.63
N PRO A 15 25.92 13.02 -10.66
CA PRO A 15 25.24 11.73 -10.75
C PRO A 15 26.24 10.61 -11.05
N SER A 16 26.03 9.45 -10.43
CA SER A 16 26.76 8.22 -10.75
C SER A 16 26.36 7.69 -12.13
N LYS A 17 27.16 6.78 -12.71
CA LYS A 17 26.83 6.11 -13.97
C LYS A 17 25.44 5.47 -13.97
N TYR A 18 25.05 4.86 -12.85
CA TYR A 18 23.72 4.24 -12.70
C TYR A 18 22.61 5.29 -12.74
N GLN A 19 22.81 6.42 -12.06
CA GLN A 19 21.83 7.52 -12.05
C GLN A 19 21.72 8.17 -13.43
N ILE A 20 22.83 8.34 -14.16
CA ILE A 20 22.82 8.84 -15.54
C ILE A 20 21.96 7.93 -16.42
N ASN A 21 22.18 6.61 -16.37
CA ASN A 21 21.37 5.66 -17.13
C ASN A 21 19.87 5.74 -16.78
N ILE A 22 19.52 5.88 -15.50
CA ILE A 22 18.13 6.06 -15.08
C ILE A 22 17.54 7.33 -15.69
N PHE A 23 18.28 8.45 -15.69
CA PHE A 23 17.82 9.71 -16.26
C PHE A 23 17.66 9.64 -17.78
N GLU A 24 18.57 8.98 -18.48
CA GLU A 24 18.46 8.71 -19.92
C GLU A 24 17.23 7.84 -20.25
N GLN A 25 17.01 6.78 -19.47
CA GLN A 25 15.81 5.94 -19.60
C GLN A 25 14.52 6.71 -19.29
N MET A 26 14.56 7.66 -18.38
CA MET A 26 13.41 8.53 -18.12
C MET A 26 13.08 9.42 -19.31
N GLN A 27 14.08 10.02 -19.96
CA GLN A 27 13.90 10.97 -21.07
C GLN A 27 13.59 10.29 -22.40
N HIS A 28 14.26 9.18 -22.71
CA HIS A 28 14.28 8.59 -24.04
C HIS A 28 13.78 7.16 -24.10
N GLY A 29 13.71 6.48 -22.94
CA GLY A 29 13.28 5.09 -22.86
C GLY A 29 11.77 4.93 -22.94
N VAL A 30 11.36 3.72 -23.30
CA VAL A 30 9.98 3.25 -23.25
C VAL A 30 9.84 2.14 -22.21
N GLY A 31 8.66 2.00 -21.60
CA GLY A 31 8.42 0.95 -20.61
C GLY A 31 8.77 1.34 -19.18
N ASN A 32 8.64 0.37 -18.28
CA ASN A 32 8.79 0.56 -16.85
C ASN A 32 10.25 0.53 -16.41
N ILE A 33 10.56 1.20 -15.30
CA ILE A 33 11.90 1.22 -14.70
C ILE A 33 11.81 0.63 -13.29
N VAL A 34 12.66 -0.37 -13.02
CA VAL A 34 12.86 -0.90 -11.67
C VAL A 34 14.29 -0.59 -11.26
N ILE A 35 14.45 0.12 -10.16
CA ILE A 35 15.73 0.53 -9.59
C ILE A 35 16.00 -0.35 -8.38
N GLU A 36 16.93 -1.28 -8.54
CA GLU A 36 17.40 -2.11 -7.43
C GLU A 36 18.65 -1.45 -6.83
N ALA A 37 18.59 -1.06 -5.57
CA ALA A 37 19.69 -0.38 -4.91
C ALA A 37 19.62 -0.54 -3.38
N ALA A 38 20.78 -0.71 -2.75
CA ALA A 38 20.91 -0.86 -1.32
C ALA A 38 20.38 0.35 -0.51
N ALA A 39 20.10 0.15 0.77
CA ALA A 39 19.76 1.24 1.68
C ALA A 39 20.84 2.33 1.67
N GLY A 40 20.42 3.59 1.75
CA GLY A 40 21.33 4.74 1.77
C GLY A 40 22.01 5.08 0.43
N SER A 41 21.76 4.34 -0.65
CA SER A 41 22.33 4.58 -1.98
C SER A 41 21.79 5.82 -2.71
N GLY A 42 20.81 6.52 -2.11
CA GLY A 42 20.19 7.71 -2.69
C GLY A 42 19.01 7.39 -3.63
N LYS A 43 18.30 6.27 -3.45
CA LYS A 43 17.09 5.89 -4.20
C LYS A 43 16.09 7.03 -4.31
N THR A 44 15.61 7.53 -3.19
CA THR A 44 14.63 8.64 -3.11
C THR A 44 15.12 9.90 -3.82
N SER A 45 16.39 10.28 -3.64
CA SER A 45 16.99 11.44 -4.32
C SER A 45 17.06 11.26 -5.82
N THR A 46 17.32 10.04 -6.29
CA THR A 46 17.31 9.69 -7.72
C THR A 46 15.90 9.79 -8.29
N LEU A 47 14.90 9.23 -7.60
CA LEU A 47 13.49 9.32 -8.01
C LEU A 47 13.02 10.79 -8.10
N ILE A 48 13.36 11.64 -7.11
CA ILE A 48 13.00 13.08 -7.13
C ILE A 48 13.64 13.81 -8.32
N LYS A 49 14.88 13.47 -8.68
CA LYS A 49 15.53 14.07 -9.85
C LYS A 49 14.96 13.55 -11.16
N ALA A 50 14.67 12.26 -11.25
CA ALA A 50 14.02 11.63 -12.40
C ALA A 50 12.63 12.26 -12.65
N LEU A 51 11.86 12.55 -11.58
CA LEU A 51 10.57 13.22 -11.69
C LEU A 51 10.67 14.57 -12.38
N LYS A 52 11.72 15.36 -12.12
CA LYS A 52 11.93 16.68 -12.74
C LYS A 52 12.19 16.64 -14.25
N LEU A 53 12.48 15.47 -14.79
CA LEU A 53 12.71 15.26 -16.23
C LEU A 53 11.40 15.00 -17.00
N ILE A 54 10.29 14.82 -16.29
CA ILE A 54 8.98 14.56 -16.90
C ILE A 54 8.35 15.88 -17.33
N PRO A 55 7.77 15.96 -18.55
CA PRO A 55 7.04 17.12 -19.01
C PRO A 55 5.90 17.54 -18.08
N SER A 56 5.67 18.84 -17.91
CA SER A 56 4.70 19.40 -16.97
C SER A 56 3.22 19.11 -17.35
N ASP A 57 2.95 18.69 -18.57
CA ASP A 57 1.63 18.25 -19.03
C ASP A 57 1.26 16.83 -18.57
N LYS A 58 2.20 16.08 -18.02
CA LYS A 58 2.01 14.71 -17.55
C LYS A 58 1.60 14.69 -16.09
N LYS A 59 0.59 13.89 -15.76
CA LYS A 59 0.13 13.70 -14.39
C LYS A 59 0.94 12.60 -13.71
N ILE A 60 1.54 12.93 -12.58
CA ILE A 60 2.47 12.07 -11.86
C ILE A 60 1.89 11.70 -10.50
N LEU A 61 1.96 10.41 -10.15
CA LEU A 61 1.75 9.92 -8.80
C LEU A 61 3.10 9.54 -8.19
N PHE A 62 3.38 10.02 -7.00
CA PHE A 62 4.50 9.54 -6.19
C PHE A 62 3.96 8.86 -4.94
N CYS A 63 4.06 7.53 -4.89
CA CYS A 63 3.63 6.74 -3.74
C CYS A 63 4.79 6.47 -2.79
N ALA A 64 4.54 6.72 -1.51
CA ALA A 64 5.43 6.37 -0.41
C ALA A 64 4.75 5.39 0.56
N PHE A 65 5.57 4.64 1.28
CA PHE A 65 5.09 3.63 2.21
C PHE A 65 4.31 4.24 3.39
N ASN A 66 4.77 5.36 3.94
CA ASN A 66 4.15 5.99 5.11
C ASN A 66 4.01 7.51 4.98
N LYS A 67 3.26 8.10 5.94
CA LYS A 67 2.96 9.54 5.98
C LYS A 67 4.20 10.42 6.21
N ASP A 68 5.22 9.94 6.91
CA ASP A 68 6.40 10.76 7.20
C ASP A 68 7.29 10.88 5.97
N ILE A 69 7.43 9.81 5.18
CA ILE A 69 8.08 9.86 3.86
C ILE A 69 7.31 10.80 2.93
N VAL A 70 5.97 10.76 2.91
CA VAL A 70 5.15 11.71 2.13
C VAL A 70 5.48 13.16 2.49
N LYS A 71 5.54 13.51 3.80
CA LYS A 71 5.89 14.86 4.25
C LYS A 71 7.30 15.28 3.82
N GLU A 72 8.25 14.35 3.89
CA GLU A 72 9.63 14.58 3.46
C GLU A 72 9.70 14.85 1.95
N LEU A 73 9.03 14.02 1.14
CA LEU A 73 8.92 14.18 -0.30
C LEU A 73 8.28 15.52 -0.68
N GLN A 74 7.18 15.90 -0.01
CA GLN A 74 6.52 17.17 -0.22
C GLN A 74 7.44 18.38 0.08
N LYS A 75 8.29 18.28 1.10
CA LYS A 75 9.30 19.31 1.40
C LYS A 75 10.40 19.38 0.33
N LYS A 76 10.84 18.23 -0.19
CA LYS A 76 11.93 18.15 -1.18
C LYS A 76 11.48 18.50 -2.59
N ILE A 77 10.28 18.09 -2.98
CA ILE A 77 9.70 18.32 -4.32
C ILE A 77 9.07 19.72 -4.39
N GLY A 78 8.50 20.19 -3.30
CA GLY A 78 7.71 21.42 -3.26
C GLY A 78 6.29 21.20 -3.80
N LYS A 79 5.56 22.30 -3.97
CA LYS A 79 4.20 22.25 -4.54
C LYS A 79 4.30 22.31 -6.06
N VAL A 80 4.00 21.18 -6.72
CA VAL A 80 4.01 21.02 -8.17
C VAL A 80 2.62 20.53 -8.59
N GLU A 81 1.93 21.26 -9.45
CA GLU A 81 0.51 21.02 -9.74
C GLU A 81 0.21 19.65 -10.36
N ASN A 82 1.11 19.14 -11.18
CA ASN A 82 0.94 17.87 -11.86
C ASN A 82 1.47 16.66 -11.06
N VAL A 83 1.97 16.88 -9.84
CA VAL A 83 2.52 15.82 -8.97
C VAL A 83 1.64 15.61 -7.74
N ASP A 84 1.11 14.41 -7.64
CA ASP A 84 0.32 13.94 -6.51
C ASP A 84 1.19 13.04 -5.61
N ILE A 85 1.47 13.47 -4.38
CA ILE A 85 2.34 12.74 -3.44
C ILE A 85 1.48 12.22 -2.30
N ARG A 86 1.40 10.89 -2.16
CA ARG A 86 0.57 10.25 -1.15
C ARG A 86 1.01 8.85 -0.76
N THR A 87 0.42 8.30 0.31
CA THR A 87 0.55 6.87 0.61
C THR A 87 -0.41 6.06 -0.26
N VAL A 88 -0.10 4.78 -0.49
CA VAL A 88 -1.00 3.86 -1.22
C VAL A 88 -2.37 3.75 -0.52
N HIS A 89 -2.40 3.71 0.82
CA HIS A 89 -3.65 3.70 1.58
C HIS A 89 -4.50 4.96 1.33
N SER A 90 -3.89 6.15 1.30
CA SER A 90 -4.65 7.37 1.02
C SER A 90 -5.18 7.44 -0.42
N LEU A 91 -4.47 6.81 -1.37
CA LEU A 91 -4.95 6.63 -2.74
C LEU A 91 -6.18 5.72 -2.76
N GLY A 92 -6.09 4.58 -2.10
CA GLY A 92 -7.19 3.61 -1.99
C GLY A 92 -8.40 4.18 -1.26
N TYR A 93 -8.19 4.89 -0.15
CA TYR A 93 -9.28 5.61 0.55
C TYR A 93 -10.07 6.52 -0.39
N LEU A 94 -9.37 7.34 -1.20
CA LEU A 94 -10.03 8.21 -2.18
C LEU A 94 -10.77 7.41 -3.26
N MET A 95 -10.22 6.26 -3.68
CA MET A 95 -10.87 5.41 -4.66
C MET A 95 -12.16 4.82 -4.10
N VAL A 96 -12.14 4.27 -2.87
CA VAL A 96 -13.33 3.76 -2.19
C VAL A 96 -14.36 4.88 -2.03
N GLN A 97 -13.95 6.02 -1.47
CA GLN A 97 -14.82 7.18 -1.24
C GLN A 97 -15.53 7.63 -2.52
N ARG A 98 -14.81 7.74 -3.63
CA ARG A 98 -15.38 8.18 -4.93
C ARG A 98 -16.33 7.14 -5.52
N ASN A 99 -16.03 5.85 -5.41
CA ASN A 99 -16.89 4.80 -5.92
C ASN A 99 -18.17 4.62 -5.09
N LEU A 100 -18.12 4.86 -3.79
CA LEU A 100 -19.30 4.86 -2.92
C LEU A 100 -20.10 6.18 -2.97
N GLY A 101 -19.56 7.22 -3.64
CA GLY A 101 -20.24 8.50 -3.75
C GLY A 101 -20.39 9.27 -2.43
N THR A 102 -19.52 8.99 -1.45
CA THR A 102 -19.55 9.65 -0.12
C THR A 102 -18.47 10.71 0.00
N SER A 103 -18.77 11.81 0.71
CA SER A 103 -17.78 12.83 1.06
C SER A 103 -17.01 12.51 2.34
N GLN A 104 -17.55 11.64 3.19
CA GLN A 104 -16.92 11.18 4.42
C GLN A 104 -17.10 9.67 4.53
N LEU A 105 -15.98 8.96 4.51
CA LEU A 105 -15.93 7.52 4.77
C LEU A 105 -15.33 7.32 6.16
N ALA A 106 -16.08 6.68 7.04
CA ALA A 106 -15.65 6.42 8.41
C ALA A 106 -14.47 5.42 8.42
N ILE A 107 -13.48 5.68 9.29
CA ILE A 107 -12.36 4.77 9.49
C ILE A 107 -12.53 4.10 10.86
N ASN A 108 -12.60 2.77 10.86
CA ASN A 108 -12.72 1.95 12.07
C ASN A 108 -11.69 0.81 12.03
N GLU A 109 -10.59 0.98 12.74
CA GLU A 109 -9.52 -0.03 12.84
C GLU A 109 -9.98 -1.34 13.52
N ASN A 110 -11.07 -1.27 14.29
CA ASN A 110 -11.63 -2.42 14.98
C ASN A 110 -12.81 -3.09 14.23
N LYS A 111 -13.13 -2.66 13.00
CA LYS A 111 -14.28 -3.12 12.22
C LYS A 111 -14.43 -4.65 12.25
N TYR A 112 -13.44 -5.36 11.80
CA TYR A 112 -13.46 -6.83 11.70
C TYR A 112 -13.41 -7.50 13.05
N ARG A 113 -12.54 -7.04 13.96
CA ARG A 113 -12.44 -7.60 15.32
C ARG A 113 -13.74 -7.45 16.10
N ALA A 114 -14.37 -6.28 16.04
CA ALA A 114 -15.64 -6.03 16.68
C ALA A 114 -16.76 -6.92 16.10
N HIS A 115 -16.79 -7.07 14.77
CA HIS A 115 -17.75 -7.96 14.11
C HIS A 115 -17.58 -9.41 14.56
N ILE A 116 -16.35 -9.92 14.58
CA ILE A 116 -16.05 -11.30 15.03
C ILE A 116 -16.52 -11.49 16.47
N LEU A 117 -16.13 -10.61 17.38
CA LEU A 117 -16.48 -10.75 18.80
C LEU A 117 -17.99 -10.75 19.04
N ASN A 118 -18.75 -9.97 18.29
CA ASN A 118 -20.20 -9.88 18.42
C ASN A 118 -20.95 -11.05 17.75
N ASN A 119 -20.35 -11.70 16.77
CA ASN A 119 -21.04 -12.65 15.91
C ASN A 119 -20.41 -14.06 15.91
N LEU A 120 -19.34 -14.30 16.67
CA LEU A 120 -18.54 -15.52 16.62
C LEU A 120 -19.38 -16.81 16.76
N LYS A 121 -20.41 -16.79 17.59
CA LYS A 121 -21.33 -17.92 17.80
C LYS A 121 -22.11 -18.34 16.54
N TYR A 122 -22.13 -17.50 15.50
CA TYR A 122 -22.76 -17.81 14.22
C TYR A 122 -21.79 -18.40 13.21
N TYR A 123 -20.50 -18.31 13.50
CA TYR A 123 -19.44 -18.75 12.61
C TYR A 123 -18.83 -20.10 12.99
N THR A 124 -18.96 -20.53 14.24
CA THR A 124 -18.35 -21.76 14.72
C THR A 124 -19.23 -22.49 15.73
N ASP A 125 -19.20 -23.82 15.64
CA ASP A 125 -19.80 -24.72 16.63
C ASP A 125 -18.81 -25.12 17.74
N LEU A 126 -17.59 -24.61 17.71
CA LEU A 126 -16.59 -24.88 18.75
C LEU A 126 -17.07 -24.40 20.11
N ASN A 127 -16.91 -25.27 21.13
CA ASN A 127 -17.16 -24.88 22.51
C ASN A 127 -16.06 -23.93 23.01
N LEU A 128 -16.17 -22.67 22.66
CA LEU A 128 -15.16 -21.64 22.98
C LEU A 128 -14.96 -21.48 24.50
N TRP A 129 -15.98 -21.82 25.29
CA TRP A 129 -15.88 -21.77 26.78
C TRP A 129 -14.89 -22.82 27.33
N SER A 130 -14.64 -23.89 26.59
CA SER A 130 -13.69 -24.93 26.98
C SER A 130 -12.23 -24.55 26.69
N LEU A 131 -11.97 -23.56 25.83
CA LEU A 131 -10.63 -23.17 25.43
C LEU A 131 -9.81 -22.47 26.53
N GLY A 132 -10.46 -21.87 27.52
CA GLY A 132 -9.80 -20.96 28.44
C GLY A 132 -9.42 -19.61 27.77
N LYS A 133 -9.22 -18.58 28.59
CA LYS A 133 -9.08 -17.19 28.12
C LYS A 133 -7.93 -16.98 27.13
N VAL A 134 -6.77 -17.60 27.35
CA VAL A 134 -5.58 -17.41 26.51
C VAL A 134 -5.79 -17.97 25.12
N GLN A 135 -6.29 -19.21 25.01
CA GLN A 135 -6.58 -19.83 23.72
C GLN A 135 -7.71 -19.15 22.96
N TYR A 136 -8.74 -18.71 23.68
CA TYR A 136 -9.82 -17.91 23.10
C TYR A 136 -9.29 -16.64 22.44
N LEU A 137 -8.43 -15.88 23.13
CA LEU A 137 -7.83 -14.66 22.55
C LEU A 137 -6.92 -14.99 21.37
N LYS A 138 -6.12 -16.07 21.44
CA LYS A 138 -5.31 -16.53 20.33
C LYS A 138 -6.15 -16.88 19.11
N TYR A 139 -7.27 -17.55 19.31
CA TYR A 139 -8.22 -17.91 18.25
C TYR A 139 -8.74 -16.66 17.52
N ILE A 140 -9.21 -15.64 18.26
CA ILE A 140 -9.66 -14.36 17.68
C ILE A 140 -8.52 -13.66 16.95
N ASP A 141 -7.33 -13.62 17.54
CA ASP A 141 -6.16 -12.97 16.94
C ASP A 141 -5.72 -13.68 15.65
N ASN A 142 -5.81 -15.01 15.59
CA ASN A 142 -5.55 -15.79 14.38
C ASN A 142 -6.54 -15.42 13.26
N ILE A 143 -7.84 -15.36 13.56
CA ILE A 143 -8.86 -14.97 12.58
C ILE A 143 -8.56 -13.56 12.05
N CYS A 144 -8.29 -12.59 12.93
CA CYS A 144 -7.96 -11.21 12.51
C CYS A 144 -6.70 -11.17 11.63
N LYS A 145 -5.64 -11.89 12.01
CA LYS A 145 -4.40 -11.98 11.21
C LYS A 145 -4.66 -12.60 9.83
N LEU A 146 -5.44 -13.68 9.76
CA LEU A 146 -5.80 -14.31 8.49
C LEU A 146 -6.56 -13.37 7.59
N ILE A 147 -7.54 -12.64 8.13
CA ILE A 147 -8.29 -11.62 7.39
C ILE A 147 -7.32 -10.58 6.80
N ASP A 148 -6.36 -10.09 7.58
CA ASP A 148 -5.39 -9.10 7.09
C ASP A 148 -4.47 -9.70 6.01
N PHE A 149 -3.89 -10.88 6.24
CA PHE A 149 -3.03 -11.54 5.27
C PHE A 149 -3.77 -11.88 3.98
N CYS A 150 -4.99 -12.39 4.07
CA CYS A 150 -5.80 -12.69 2.89
C CYS A 150 -6.11 -11.42 2.10
N ARG A 151 -6.49 -10.32 2.74
CA ARG A 151 -6.81 -9.05 2.09
C ARG A 151 -5.57 -8.41 1.44
N TYR A 152 -4.41 -8.40 2.12
CA TYR A 152 -3.16 -7.89 1.54
C TYR A 152 -2.63 -8.72 0.38
N ASN A 153 -2.91 -10.03 0.37
CA ASN A 153 -2.48 -10.95 -0.69
C ASN A 153 -3.55 -11.22 -1.74
N LEU A 154 -4.74 -10.60 -1.63
CA LEU A 154 -5.91 -10.85 -2.51
C LEU A 154 -6.28 -12.35 -2.55
N ALA A 155 -6.12 -13.04 -1.44
CA ALA A 155 -6.48 -14.44 -1.27
C ALA A 155 -7.95 -14.54 -0.84
N ASP A 156 -8.77 -15.25 -1.63
CA ASP A 156 -10.22 -15.38 -1.41
C ASP A 156 -10.69 -16.84 -1.38
N THR A 157 -9.75 -17.78 -1.45
CA THR A 157 -10.02 -19.22 -1.39
C THR A 157 -9.34 -19.85 -0.18
N GLU A 158 -9.94 -20.97 0.31
CA GLU A 158 -9.37 -21.76 1.40
C GLU A 158 -7.93 -22.19 1.12
N LYS A 159 -7.65 -22.65 -0.12
CA LYS A 159 -6.29 -23.04 -0.53
C LYS A 159 -5.28 -21.90 -0.38
N GLN A 160 -5.61 -20.70 -0.86
CA GLN A 160 -4.73 -19.53 -0.75
C GLN A 160 -4.54 -19.09 0.71
N ALA A 161 -5.63 -19.12 1.50
CA ALA A 161 -5.55 -18.83 2.93
C ALA A 161 -4.65 -19.83 3.66
N LEU A 162 -4.75 -21.12 3.33
CA LEU A 162 -3.91 -22.17 3.90
C LEU A 162 -2.42 -21.98 3.52
N GLU A 163 -2.12 -21.56 2.30
CA GLU A 163 -0.76 -21.21 1.89
C GLU A 163 -0.18 -20.05 2.73
N LEU A 164 -1.01 -19.05 3.09
CA LEU A 164 -0.61 -17.96 3.99
C LEU A 164 -0.40 -18.44 5.42
N VAL A 165 -1.22 -19.36 5.91
CA VAL A 165 -1.03 -20.00 7.21
C VAL A 165 0.35 -20.65 7.30
N TYR A 166 0.73 -21.44 6.31
CA TYR A 166 2.06 -22.09 6.26
C TYR A 166 3.20 -21.06 6.12
N ARG A 167 3.01 -20.04 5.29
CA ARG A 167 4.05 -19.01 5.07
C ARG A 167 4.35 -18.20 6.32
N HIS A 168 3.33 -17.91 7.13
CA HIS A 168 3.42 -17.06 8.31
C HIS A 168 3.43 -17.83 9.64
N ASP A 169 3.55 -19.15 9.58
CA ASP A 169 3.62 -20.05 10.74
C ASP A 169 2.47 -19.78 11.75
N ILE A 170 1.23 -19.74 11.24
CA ILE A 170 0.04 -19.52 12.06
C ILE A 170 -0.41 -20.87 12.61
N ASP A 171 -0.36 -21.02 13.93
CA ASP A 171 -0.82 -22.22 14.63
C ASP A 171 -2.34 -22.15 14.85
N LEU A 172 -3.10 -22.79 13.95
CA LEU A 172 -4.56 -22.84 13.98
C LEU A 172 -5.07 -23.73 15.11
N ILE A 173 -6.21 -23.35 15.67
CA ILE A 173 -6.92 -24.07 16.73
C ILE A 173 -8.11 -24.87 16.16
N GLY A 174 -8.75 -24.35 15.10
CA GLY A 174 -9.94 -24.97 14.52
C GLY A 174 -10.25 -24.46 13.11
N ASP A 175 -11.35 -23.77 12.96
CA ASP A 175 -11.97 -23.35 11.70
C ASP A 175 -11.71 -21.89 11.30
N GLU A 176 -10.62 -21.30 11.82
CA GLU A 176 -10.28 -19.88 11.63
C GLU A 176 -10.21 -19.46 10.15
N ILE A 177 -9.80 -20.36 9.24
CA ILE A 177 -9.75 -20.06 7.79
C ILE A 177 -11.14 -19.78 7.25
N ASN A 178 -12.11 -20.66 7.55
CA ASN A 178 -13.47 -20.51 7.05
C ASN A 178 -14.11 -19.25 7.60
N ILE A 179 -13.93 -18.98 8.89
CA ILE A 179 -14.43 -17.77 9.53
C ILE A 179 -13.81 -16.54 8.89
N ALA A 180 -12.49 -16.53 8.67
CA ALA A 180 -11.81 -15.39 8.04
C ALA A 180 -12.40 -15.08 6.65
N LEU A 181 -12.63 -16.10 5.82
CA LEU A 181 -13.20 -15.94 4.48
C LEU A 181 -14.67 -15.47 4.52
N GLU A 182 -15.48 -15.96 5.47
CA GLU A 182 -16.86 -15.50 5.64
C GLU A 182 -16.93 -14.05 6.15
N VAL A 183 -16.09 -13.70 7.11
CA VAL A 183 -16.00 -12.32 7.63
C VAL A 183 -15.47 -11.36 6.57
N MET A 184 -14.58 -11.79 5.67
CA MET A 184 -14.19 -10.99 4.51
C MET A 184 -15.37 -10.74 3.56
N LYS A 185 -16.23 -11.72 3.30
CA LYS A 185 -17.46 -11.52 2.51
C LYS A 185 -18.37 -10.50 3.16
N TRP A 186 -18.59 -10.61 4.49
CA TRP A 186 -19.32 -9.59 5.24
C TRP A 186 -18.70 -8.20 5.06
N GLY A 187 -17.35 -8.08 5.09
CA GLY A 187 -16.65 -6.81 4.92
C GLY A 187 -16.86 -6.15 3.56
N MET A 188 -17.03 -6.95 2.48
CA MET A 188 -17.36 -6.45 1.13
C MET A 188 -18.78 -5.86 1.05
N GLU A 189 -19.70 -6.39 1.83
CA GLU A 189 -21.10 -5.95 1.86
C GLU A 189 -21.34 -4.77 2.80
N ASN A 190 -20.43 -4.57 3.78
CA ASN A 190 -20.54 -3.55 4.82
C ASN A 190 -19.43 -2.50 4.67
N THR A 191 -19.63 -1.57 3.74
CA THR A 191 -18.64 -0.55 3.35
C THR A 191 -18.91 0.85 3.90
N ASP A 192 -19.87 1.03 4.81
CA ASP A 192 -20.16 2.32 5.46
C ASP A 192 -18.98 2.83 6.29
N GLU A 193 -18.19 1.91 6.80
CA GLU A 193 -16.92 2.16 7.44
C GLU A 193 -15.84 1.22 6.88
N VAL A 194 -14.57 1.67 6.90
CA VAL A 194 -13.41 0.90 6.42
C VAL A 194 -12.30 0.88 7.46
N ASP A 195 -11.52 -0.19 7.49
CA ASP A 195 -10.22 -0.18 8.14
C ASP A 195 -9.11 0.20 7.13
N TYR A 196 -7.85 0.25 7.58
CA TYR A 196 -6.74 0.58 6.69
C TYR A 196 -6.52 -0.46 5.59
N THR A 197 -6.72 -1.74 5.87
CA THR A 197 -6.56 -2.81 4.89
C THR A 197 -7.67 -2.76 3.84
N ASP A 198 -8.90 -2.40 4.21
CA ASP A 198 -10.01 -2.17 3.28
C ASP A 198 -9.66 -1.13 2.21
N MET A 199 -8.92 -0.08 2.58
CA MET A 199 -8.56 0.99 1.64
C MET A 199 -7.78 0.48 0.43
N VAL A 200 -6.99 -0.58 0.58
CA VAL A 200 -6.20 -1.16 -0.50
C VAL A 200 -6.80 -2.44 -1.06
N TRP A 201 -7.65 -3.11 -0.31
CA TRP A 201 -8.30 -4.37 -0.68
C TRP A 201 -9.61 -4.16 -1.46
N LEU A 202 -10.55 -3.36 -0.94
CA LEU A 202 -11.87 -3.13 -1.55
C LEU A 202 -11.77 -2.61 -3.00
N PRO A 203 -10.85 -1.68 -3.36
CA PRO A 203 -10.68 -1.27 -4.74
C PRO A 203 -10.39 -2.43 -5.70
N ASN A 204 -9.71 -3.47 -5.22
CA ASN A 204 -9.37 -4.63 -6.02
C ASN A 204 -10.51 -5.62 -6.11
N ILE A 205 -11.06 -6.04 -4.98
CA ILE A 205 -12.07 -7.10 -4.92
C ILE A 205 -13.44 -6.65 -5.46
N LEU A 206 -13.78 -5.38 -5.30
CA LEU A 206 -15.01 -4.80 -5.84
C LEU A 206 -14.83 -4.15 -7.21
N TYR A 207 -13.68 -4.35 -7.88
CA TYR A 207 -13.38 -3.83 -9.21
C TYR A 207 -13.64 -2.33 -9.36
N MET A 208 -13.34 -1.55 -8.33
CA MET A 208 -13.58 -0.10 -8.29
C MET A 208 -12.78 0.63 -9.38
N LYS A 209 -13.40 1.66 -9.95
CA LYS A 209 -12.78 2.48 -11.01
C LYS A 209 -11.91 3.59 -10.40
N PRO A 210 -10.79 3.93 -11.03
CA PRO A 210 -9.90 4.99 -10.55
C PRO A 210 -10.42 6.40 -10.89
N LEU A 211 -11.65 6.73 -10.60
CA LEU A 211 -12.38 7.96 -10.94
C LEU A 211 -11.53 9.24 -10.75
N GLY A 212 -10.84 9.71 -11.82
CA GLY A 212 -9.92 10.85 -11.76
C GLY A 212 -8.58 10.61 -11.08
N LEU A 213 -8.29 9.37 -10.66
CA LEU A 213 -7.01 8.92 -10.05
C LEU A 213 -6.18 8.15 -11.07
N GLN A 214 -6.05 8.69 -12.28
CA GLN A 214 -5.26 8.09 -13.35
C GLN A 214 -4.05 8.96 -13.67
N TYR A 215 -2.88 8.34 -13.84
CA TYR A 215 -1.58 8.99 -13.96
C TYR A 215 -0.81 8.51 -15.19
N ASP A 216 0.03 9.39 -15.73
CA ASP A 216 0.95 9.07 -16.84
C ASP A 216 2.23 8.43 -16.33
N PHE A 217 2.64 8.79 -15.10
CA PHE A 217 3.80 8.22 -14.40
C PHE A 217 3.45 7.89 -12.96
N ILE A 218 3.88 6.70 -12.51
CA ILE A 218 3.68 6.24 -11.14
C ILE A 218 5.04 5.89 -10.54
N PHE A 219 5.46 6.67 -9.55
CA PHE A 219 6.67 6.44 -8.77
C PHE A 219 6.32 5.71 -7.48
N GLY A 220 7.16 4.74 -7.11
CA GLY A 220 7.09 4.05 -5.82
C GLY A 220 8.48 3.96 -5.21
N ASP A 221 8.61 4.48 -4.00
CA ASP A 221 9.81 4.29 -3.17
C ASP A 221 9.57 3.15 -2.20
N GLU A 222 10.63 2.38 -1.88
CA GLU A 222 10.59 1.15 -1.08
C GLU A 222 9.53 0.14 -1.59
N ALA A 223 9.53 -0.07 -2.91
CA ALA A 223 8.50 -0.86 -3.60
C ALA A 223 8.49 -2.36 -3.20
N GLN A 224 9.57 -2.86 -2.59
CA GLN A 224 9.63 -4.21 -2.03
C GLN A 224 8.63 -4.41 -0.87
N ASP A 225 8.23 -3.33 -0.18
CA ASP A 225 7.32 -3.39 0.96
C ASP A 225 5.84 -3.32 0.55
N PHE A 226 5.55 -3.10 -0.74
CA PHE A 226 4.17 -3.09 -1.23
C PHE A 226 3.58 -4.49 -1.28
N SER A 227 2.47 -4.68 -0.57
CA SER A 227 1.67 -5.91 -0.68
C SER A 227 1.09 -6.11 -2.09
N ILE A 228 0.57 -7.31 -2.38
CA ILE A 228 -0.09 -7.58 -3.66
C ILE A 228 -1.27 -6.61 -3.87
N ALA A 229 -2.12 -6.42 -2.86
CA ALA A 229 -3.26 -5.50 -2.95
C ALA A 229 -2.83 -4.06 -3.25
N GLN A 230 -1.73 -3.59 -2.67
CA GLN A 230 -1.18 -2.26 -2.92
C GLN A 230 -0.64 -2.13 -4.35
N ARG A 231 0.08 -3.13 -4.85
CA ARG A 231 0.58 -3.15 -6.23
C ARG A 231 -0.56 -3.13 -7.25
N GLU A 232 -1.56 -3.98 -7.07
CA GLU A 232 -2.74 -4.03 -7.94
C GLU A 232 -3.54 -2.73 -7.93
N LEU A 233 -3.66 -2.08 -6.77
CA LEU A 233 -4.27 -0.75 -6.66
C LEU A 233 -3.51 0.29 -7.49
N LEU A 234 -2.18 0.30 -7.45
CA LEU A 234 -1.37 1.20 -8.27
C LEU A 234 -1.54 0.92 -9.76
N LEU A 235 -1.62 -0.37 -10.15
CA LEU A 235 -1.87 -0.78 -11.55
C LEU A 235 -3.21 -0.25 -12.06
N LYS A 236 -4.25 -0.21 -11.24
CA LYS A 236 -5.55 0.39 -11.61
C LYS A 236 -5.47 1.89 -11.90
N CYS A 237 -4.50 2.59 -11.30
CA CYS A 237 -4.34 4.04 -11.46
C CYS A 237 -3.53 4.45 -12.71
N GLN A 238 -3.15 3.51 -13.57
CA GLN A 238 -2.44 3.81 -14.81
C GLN A 238 -3.39 4.32 -15.90
N LYS A 239 -2.89 5.24 -16.72
CA LYS A 239 -3.44 5.51 -18.06
C LYS A 239 -2.84 4.54 -19.08
N MET A 240 -3.47 4.44 -20.24
CA MET A 240 -2.86 3.72 -21.37
C MET A 240 -1.52 4.36 -21.75
N GLY A 241 -0.45 3.55 -21.78
CA GLY A 241 0.91 4.03 -22.04
C GLY A 241 1.62 4.66 -20.84
N SER A 242 1.07 4.57 -19.63
CA SER A 242 1.74 5.03 -18.42
C SER A 242 2.99 4.20 -18.11
N ARG A 243 3.90 4.78 -17.33
CA ARG A 243 5.16 4.14 -16.91
C ARG A 243 5.26 4.07 -15.39
N TYR A 244 5.77 2.94 -14.90
CA TYR A 244 6.14 2.77 -13.50
C TYR A 244 7.64 3.00 -13.31
N ILE A 245 7.98 3.71 -12.24
CA ILE A 245 9.36 3.94 -11.82
C ILE A 245 9.43 3.53 -10.34
N PHE A 246 9.81 2.30 -10.09
CA PHE A 246 9.86 1.75 -8.75
C PHE A 246 11.29 1.59 -8.28
N ALA A 247 11.57 2.03 -7.06
CA ALA A 247 12.84 1.82 -6.40
C ALA A 247 12.65 0.95 -5.16
N GLY A 248 13.58 0.03 -4.94
CA GLY A 248 13.54 -0.87 -3.81
C GLY A 248 14.87 -1.58 -3.57
N ASP A 249 14.93 -2.30 -2.44
CA ASP A 249 16.03 -3.17 -2.09
C ASP A 249 15.50 -4.58 -1.83
N LYS A 250 15.75 -5.50 -2.77
CA LYS A 250 15.25 -6.88 -2.65
C LYS A 250 15.81 -7.63 -1.43
N ASN A 251 16.96 -7.20 -0.89
CA ASN A 251 17.57 -7.82 0.28
C ASN A 251 16.90 -7.36 1.60
N GLN A 252 16.01 -6.35 1.55
CA GLN A 252 15.28 -5.83 2.69
C GLN A 252 13.78 -6.14 2.64
N SER A 253 13.32 -6.94 1.66
CA SER A 253 11.92 -7.37 1.59
C SER A 253 11.52 -8.11 2.85
N ILE A 254 10.46 -7.63 3.51
CA ILE A 254 9.89 -8.20 4.73
C ILE A 254 8.76 -9.21 4.39
N ASN A 255 8.36 -9.30 3.12
CA ASN A 255 7.25 -10.12 2.61
C ASN A 255 7.72 -11.29 1.76
#